data_e5b692239de689149a75758503350b05
#
_entry.id   e5b692239de689149a75758503350b05
#
_cell.length_a   1.000
_cell.length_b   1.000
_cell.length_c   1.000
_cell.angle_alpha   90.00
_cell.angle_beta   90.00
_cell.angle_gamma   90.00
#
_symmetry.space_group_name_H-M   'P 1'
#
loop_
_entity.id
_entity.type
_entity.pdbx_description
1 polymer ?
#
loop_
_entity_poly.entity_id
_entity_poly.type
_entity_poly.pdbx_seq_one_letter_code
_entity_poly.pdbx_strand_id
1 'polypeptide(L)'
;FKVPMVCNPGVGERDHKRMHKAWNGTLAMFKAYRAKGAPITFAPDPRTVHECGDSRYLAIPFFDACLDQRLPEKPGTPLRPIDSEQAWLAPLLGEKAVENEMFEGDRKQSVWLPNEKVAKAWVEYVATGVTEDHTPPPPPLRVMAKDAGNETIHLTWNAHADFESGVRQFVVYRNGKELARVPEKPKGRFGRPLFQSMSYHDTPEKPLPKMTFTDKDDASSEGTDYAVATVNGVGDISTPTAAVILK
;
A
#
# COMPACT_ATOMS: atom_id res chain seq x y z
N PHE A 1 26.56 4.95 -1.56
CA PHE A 1 25.49 3.99 -1.77
C PHE A 1 24.65 3.80 -0.48
N LYS A 2 23.95 4.87 -0.08
CA LYS A 2 23.17 4.89 1.20
C LYS A 2 21.67 5.10 0.96
N VAL A 3 21.24 5.13 -0.29
CA VAL A 3 19.83 5.34 -0.66
C VAL A 3 19.18 3.99 -0.95
N PRO A 4 18.09 3.64 -0.26
CA PRO A 4 17.33 2.44 -0.57
C PRO A 4 16.77 2.47 -2.00
N MET A 5 16.82 1.32 -2.67
CA MET A 5 16.36 1.19 -4.05
C MET A 5 15.61 -0.12 -4.27
N VAL A 6 14.63 -0.08 -5.16
CA VAL A 6 13.90 -1.26 -5.64
C VAL A 6 14.16 -1.39 -7.15
N CYS A 7 14.67 -2.55 -7.57
CA CYS A 7 14.72 -2.96 -8.96
C CYS A 7 13.53 -3.91 -9.21
N ASN A 8 12.58 -3.49 -10.02
CA ASN A 8 11.36 -4.24 -10.28
C ASN A 8 11.15 -4.49 -11.78
N PRO A 9 11.94 -5.37 -12.42
CA PRO A 9 11.71 -5.76 -13.80
C PRO A 9 10.58 -6.78 -13.90
N GLY A 10 9.91 -6.84 -15.06
CA GLY A 10 9.00 -7.93 -15.36
C GLY A 10 9.77 -9.21 -15.73
N VAL A 11 9.35 -10.37 -15.21
CA VAL A 11 9.98 -11.66 -15.55
C VAL A 11 9.93 -11.93 -17.04
N GLY A 12 8.84 -11.51 -17.72
CA GLY A 12 8.71 -11.64 -19.17
C GLY A 12 9.73 -10.86 -19.99
N GLU A 13 10.43 -9.86 -19.39
CA GLU A 13 11.52 -9.15 -20.07
C GLU A 13 12.71 -10.08 -20.35
N ARG A 14 12.98 -11.04 -19.45
CA ARG A 14 14.17 -11.88 -19.50
C ARG A 14 14.36 -12.56 -20.85
N ASP A 15 13.29 -13.09 -21.39
CA ASP A 15 13.31 -13.90 -22.62
C ASP A 15 12.70 -13.14 -23.83
N HIS A 16 12.29 -11.88 -23.63
CA HIS A 16 11.65 -11.07 -24.68
C HIS A 16 12.67 -10.50 -25.69
N LYS A 17 12.41 -10.67 -26.98
CA LYS A 17 13.34 -10.29 -28.07
C LYS A 17 13.84 -8.84 -28.01
N ARG A 18 13.00 -7.91 -27.56
CA ARG A 18 13.33 -6.48 -27.47
C ARG A 18 13.68 -6.03 -26.06
N MET A 19 13.07 -6.64 -25.02
CA MET A 19 13.14 -6.15 -23.65
C MET A 19 14.20 -6.85 -22.77
N HIS A 20 14.85 -7.94 -23.28
CA HIS A 20 15.91 -8.62 -22.55
C HIS A 20 17.07 -7.70 -22.13
N LYS A 21 17.28 -6.60 -22.87
CA LYS A 21 18.29 -5.59 -22.50
C LYS A 21 17.90 -4.79 -21.24
N ALA A 22 16.60 -4.57 -21.02
CA ALA A 22 16.11 -3.90 -19.81
C ALA A 22 16.31 -4.82 -18.61
N TRP A 23 15.94 -6.09 -18.70
CA TRP A 23 16.25 -7.09 -17.67
C TRP A 23 17.74 -7.13 -17.32
N ASN A 24 18.60 -7.31 -18.32
CA ASN A 24 20.04 -7.42 -18.13
C ASN A 24 20.64 -6.14 -17.53
N GLY A 25 20.17 -4.97 -17.97
CA GLY A 25 20.59 -3.67 -17.42
C GLY A 25 20.21 -3.49 -15.97
N THR A 26 18.96 -3.81 -15.63
CA THR A 26 18.46 -3.75 -14.25
C THR A 26 19.21 -4.72 -13.33
N LEU A 27 19.45 -5.94 -13.80
CA LEU A 27 20.21 -6.94 -13.04
C LEU A 27 21.67 -6.51 -12.86
N ALA A 28 22.31 -5.97 -13.88
CA ALA A 28 23.69 -5.47 -13.81
C ALA A 28 23.80 -4.29 -12.83
N MET A 29 22.84 -3.36 -12.86
CA MET A 29 22.75 -2.26 -11.91
C MET A 29 22.60 -2.79 -10.47
N PHE A 30 21.65 -3.68 -10.22
CA PHE A 30 21.48 -4.31 -8.92
C PHE A 30 22.80 -4.89 -8.40
N LYS A 31 23.45 -5.74 -9.19
CA LYS A 31 24.72 -6.40 -8.80
C LYS A 31 25.83 -5.39 -8.51
N ALA A 32 25.97 -4.35 -9.34
CA ALA A 32 27.00 -3.33 -9.17
C ALA A 32 26.84 -2.51 -7.87
N TYR A 33 25.59 -2.18 -7.53
CA TYR A 33 25.28 -1.44 -6.30
C TYR A 33 25.36 -2.34 -5.08
N ARG A 34 24.82 -3.55 -5.17
CA ARG A 34 24.82 -4.50 -4.05
C ARG A 34 26.24 -4.93 -3.67
N ALA A 35 27.12 -5.11 -4.64
CA ALA A 35 28.54 -5.40 -4.40
C ALA A 35 29.26 -4.32 -3.56
N LYS A 36 28.73 -3.09 -3.57
CA LYS A 36 29.20 -1.96 -2.76
C LYS A 36 28.44 -1.79 -1.45
N GLY A 37 27.60 -2.75 -1.08
CA GLY A 37 26.83 -2.75 0.17
C GLY A 37 25.59 -1.85 0.14
N ALA A 38 25.12 -1.41 -1.05
CA ALA A 38 23.91 -0.60 -1.14
C ALA A 38 22.67 -1.35 -0.62
N PRO A 39 21.74 -0.66 0.06
CA PRO A 39 20.46 -1.21 0.47
C PRO A 39 19.51 -1.30 -0.74
N ILE A 40 19.70 -2.29 -1.58
CA ILE A 40 18.97 -2.48 -2.83
C ILE A 40 18.29 -3.84 -2.87
N THR A 41 17.02 -3.85 -3.28
CA THR A 41 16.27 -5.07 -3.54
C THR A 41 16.10 -5.30 -5.04
N PHE A 42 15.98 -6.58 -5.41
CA PHE A 42 15.61 -7.04 -6.73
C PHE A 42 14.32 -7.84 -6.60
N ALA A 43 13.25 -7.34 -7.20
CA ALA A 43 11.90 -7.88 -7.04
C ALA A 43 11.23 -8.04 -8.40
N PRO A 44 11.55 -9.11 -9.16
CA PRO A 44 10.95 -9.33 -10.48
C PRO A 44 9.44 -9.62 -10.34
N ASP A 45 8.62 -8.98 -11.18
CA ASP A 45 7.18 -9.23 -11.26
C ASP A 45 6.91 -10.41 -12.24
N PRO A 46 6.38 -11.54 -11.75
CA PRO A 46 6.15 -12.72 -12.59
C PRO A 46 5.03 -12.53 -13.62
N ARG A 47 4.20 -11.50 -13.47
CA ARG A 47 3.01 -11.27 -14.31
C ARG A 47 3.21 -10.26 -15.42
N THR A 48 4.37 -9.59 -15.46
CA THR A 48 4.60 -8.48 -16.40
C THR A 48 5.76 -8.77 -17.34
N VAL A 49 5.77 -8.02 -18.45
CA VAL A 49 6.92 -7.89 -19.33
C VAL A 49 7.58 -6.53 -19.03
N HIS A 50 7.21 -5.46 -19.73
CA HIS A 50 7.82 -4.14 -19.57
C HIS A 50 6.75 -3.09 -19.26
N GLU A 51 6.12 -3.26 -18.14
CA GLU A 51 5.03 -2.43 -17.64
C GLU A 51 5.12 -2.31 -16.11
N CYS A 52 4.47 -1.30 -15.56
CA CYS A 52 4.51 -1.04 -14.11
C CYS A 52 3.89 -2.15 -13.28
N GLY A 53 2.96 -2.92 -13.82
CA GLY A 53 2.26 -3.97 -13.09
C GLY A 53 1.66 -3.48 -11.77
N ASP A 54 1.81 -4.29 -10.77
CA ASP A 54 1.40 -3.97 -9.39
C ASP A 54 2.61 -3.74 -8.46
N SER A 55 3.72 -3.22 -9.01
CA SER A 55 4.96 -2.93 -8.29
C SER A 55 4.76 -2.16 -6.96
N ARG A 56 3.71 -1.35 -6.88
CA ARG A 56 3.35 -0.60 -5.67
C ARG A 56 3.08 -1.49 -4.45
N TYR A 57 2.60 -2.71 -4.62
CA TYR A 57 2.34 -3.63 -3.51
C TYR A 57 3.60 -3.94 -2.69
N LEU A 58 4.76 -3.93 -3.36
CA LEU A 58 6.03 -4.07 -2.66
C LEU A 58 6.73 -2.73 -2.45
N ALA A 59 6.66 -1.81 -3.42
CA ALA A 59 7.37 -0.54 -3.35
C ALA A 59 6.88 0.34 -2.18
N ILE A 60 5.58 0.41 -1.94
CA ILE A 60 5.01 1.22 -0.84
C ILE A 60 5.50 0.71 0.52
N PRO A 61 5.28 -0.54 0.93
CA PRO A 61 5.77 -1.02 2.22
C PRO A 61 7.30 -1.01 2.32
N PHE A 62 8.02 -1.20 1.22
CA PHE A 62 9.47 -1.08 1.21
C PHE A 62 9.94 0.34 1.55
N PHE A 63 9.40 1.35 0.86
CA PHE A 63 9.80 2.72 1.12
C PHE A 63 9.28 3.25 2.45
N ASP A 64 8.12 2.83 2.90
CA ASP A 64 7.58 3.14 4.21
C ASP A 64 8.53 2.65 5.32
N ALA A 65 8.93 1.39 5.28
CA ALA A 65 9.90 0.83 6.20
C ALA A 65 11.27 1.53 6.14
N CYS A 66 11.70 1.96 4.94
CA CYS A 66 12.94 2.73 4.79
C CYS A 66 12.82 4.14 5.38
N LEU A 67 11.67 4.78 5.26
CA LEU A 67 11.39 6.08 5.87
C LEU A 67 11.39 5.99 7.39
N ASP A 68 10.76 4.97 7.95
CA ASP A 68 10.75 4.72 9.40
C ASP A 68 12.17 4.56 9.97
N GLN A 69 13.05 3.89 9.25
CA GLN A 69 14.46 3.77 9.66
C GLN A 69 15.23 5.09 9.51
N ARG A 70 14.92 5.90 8.50
CA ARG A 70 15.73 7.04 8.08
C ARG A 70 15.29 8.37 8.65
N LEU A 71 13.99 8.56 8.85
CA LEU A 71 13.46 9.84 9.31
C LEU A 71 13.87 10.09 10.76
N PRO A 72 14.44 11.26 11.06
CA PRO A 72 14.78 11.62 12.42
C PRO A 72 13.52 11.99 13.22
N GLU A 73 13.56 11.83 14.53
CA GLU A 73 12.46 12.22 15.41
C GLU A 73 12.19 13.74 15.37
N LYS A 74 13.25 14.52 15.16
CA LYS A 74 13.14 15.99 15.06
C LYS A 74 13.29 16.45 13.62
N PRO A 75 12.28 17.10 13.02
CA PRO A 75 12.39 17.69 11.70
C PRO A 75 13.60 18.62 11.57
N GLY A 76 14.28 18.57 10.41
CA GLY A 76 15.44 19.42 10.13
C GLY A 76 16.78 18.86 10.62
N THR A 77 16.81 17.73 11.31
CA THR A 77 18.07 17.03 11.63
C THR A 77 18.45 16.05 10.52
N PRO A 78 19.73 15.63 10.41
CA PRO A 78 20.17 14.70 9.40
C PRO A 78 19.43 13.36 9.43
N LEU A 79 19.26 12.74 8.26
CA LEU A 79 18.67 11.41 8.15
C LEU A 79 19.50 10.40 8.94
N ARG A 80 18.84 9.51 9.65
CA ARG A 80 19.47 8.39 10.36
C ARG A 80 20.17 7.46 9.36
N PRO A 81 21.29 6.83 9.71
CA PRO A 81 21.90 5.77 8.88
C PRO A 81 20.95 4.56 8.80
N ILE A 82 21.03 3.82 7.70
CA ILE A 82 20.39 2.50 7.62
C ILE A 82 21.17 1.53 8.48
N ASP A 83 20.46 0.83 9.34
CA ASP A 83 21.01 -0.28 10.10
C ASP A 83 21.00 -1.56 9.23
N SER A 84 22.18 -1.93 8.76
CA SER A 84 22.32 -3.11 7.91
C SER A 84 22.21 -4.43 8.69
N GLU A 85 22.36 -4.39 10.01
CA GLU A 85 22.29 -5.59 10.86
C GLU A 85 20.85 -6.04 11.07
N GLN A 86 19.90 -5.10 11.12
CA GLN A 86 18.48 -5.41 11.22
C GLN A 86 17.83 -5.79 9.88
N ALA A 87 18.61 -5.82 8.80
CA ALA A 87 18.10 -6.17 7.49
C ALA A 87 17.78 -7.67 7.38
N TRP A 88 16.89 -7.97 6.47
CA TRP A 88 16.64 -9.32 5.96
C TRP A 88 17.30 -9.49 4.61
N LEU A 89 17.78 -10.69 4.34
CA LEU A 89 18.47 -11.02 3.10
C LEU A 89 17.82 -12.23 2.41
N ALA A 90 17.86 -12.21 1.08
CA ALA A 90 17.42 -13.34 0.27
C ALA A 90 18.39 -13.60 -0.89
N PRO A 91 18.50 -14.84 -1.39
CA PRO A 91 19.14 -15.11 -2.67
C PRO A 91 18.48 -14.33 -3.79
N LEU A 92 19.24 -13.93 -4.80
CA LEU A 92 18.77 -13.02 -5.87
C LEU A 92 17.46 -13.44 -6.55
N LEU A 93 17.26 -14.71 -6.77
CA LEU A 93 16.02 -15.28 -7.35
C LEU A 93 15.52 -16.42 -6.45
N GLY A 94 15.70 -16.27 -5.14
CA GLY A 94 15.31 -17.27 -4.17
C GLY A 94 13.90 -17.08 -3.67
N GLU A 95 13.40 -18.11 -3.01
CA GLU A 95 12.03 -18.18 -2.48
C GLU A 95 11.94 -17.89 -0.98
N LYS A 96 13.09 -17.64 -0.32
CA LYS A 96 13.14 -17.46 1.13
C LYS A 96 14.04 -16.29 1.51
N ALA A 97 13.51 -15.42 2.36
CA ALA A 97 14.28 -14.39 3.05
C ALA A 97 14.53 -14.80 4.51
N VAL A 98 15.69 -14.44 5.05
CA VAL A 98 16.08 -14.69 6.43
C VAL A 98 16.72 -13.43 7.02
N GLU A 99 16.81 -13.36 8.34
CA GLU A 99 17.55 -12.32 9.04
C GLU A 99 19.01 -12.28 8.56
N ASN A 100 19.60 -11.08 8.55
CA ASN A 100 20.97 -10.89 8.07
C ASN A 100 21.97 -11.83 8.73
N GLU A 101 21.86 -12.06 10.04
CA GLU A 101 22.75 -12.95 10.80
C GLU A 101 22.64 -14.41 10.35
N MET A 102 21.44 -14.83 9.97
CA MET A 102 21.13 -16.21 9.54
C MET A 102 21.40 -16.47 8.06
N PHE A 103 21.83 -15.46 7.30
CA PHE A 103 22.05 -15.59 5.87
C PHE A 103 23.43 -16.21 5.58
N GLU A 104 23.43 -17.43 5.06
CA GLU A 104 24.65 -18.20 4.76
C GLU A 104 25.30 -17.87 3.41
N GLY A 105 24.62 -17.08 2.56
CA GLY A 105 25.12 -16.72 1.23
C GLY A 105 26.01 -15.48 1.20
N ASP A 106 26.44 -15.10 -0.03
CA ASP A 106 27.20 -13.87 -0.22
C ASP A 106 26.28 -12.64 -0.07
N ARG A 107 26.46 -11.90 1.03
CA ARG A 107 25.70 -10.68 1.33
C ARG A 107 25.83 -9.60 0.26
N LYS A 108 26.91 -9.58 -0.50
CA LYS A 108 27.14 -8.62 -1.60
C LYS A 108 26.41 -8.99 -2.89
N GLN A 109 25.83 -10.16 -2.95
CA GLN A 109 25.02 -10.63 -4.08
C GLN A 109 23.56 -10.93 -3.70
N SER A 110 23.22 -10.79 -2.42
CA SER A 110 21.87 -11.04 -1.91
C SER A 110 20.94 -9.83 -2.13
N VAL A 111 19.65 -10.08 -2.18
CA VAL A 111 18.63 -9.06 -2.06
C VAL A 111 18.64 -8.50 -0.63
N TRP A 112 18.54 -7.19 -0.49
CA TRP A 112 18.43 -6.50 0.79
C TRP A 112 17.00 -6.07 1.04
N LEU A 113 16.47 -6.32 2.23
CA LEU A 113 15.10 -6.01 2.63
C LEU A 113 15.13 -5.31 4.00
N PRO A 114 14.39 -4.22 4.18
CA PRO A 114 14.54 -3.36 5.36
C PRO A 114 14.10 -4.00 6.68
N ASN A 115 13.15 -4.93 6.66
CA ASN A 115 12.61 -5.60 7.85
C ASN A 115 11.88 -6.89 7.47
N GLU A 116 11.38 -7.62 8.48
CA GLU A 116 10.64 -8.87 8.32
C GLU A 116 9.35 -8.72 7.52
N LYS A 117 8.56 -7.67 7.78
CA LYS A 117 7.30 -7.41 7.07
C LYS A 117 7.54 -7.31 5.57
N VAL A 118 8.54 -6.53 5.17
CA VAL A 118 8.91 -6.36 3.75
C VAL A 118 9.53 -7.64 3.19
N ALA A 119 10.24 -8.42 4.01
CA ALA A 119 10.79 -9.70 3.58
C ALA A 119 9.69 -10.71 3.22
N LYS A 120 8.64 -10.81 4.05
CA LYS A 120 7.47 -11.63 3.76
C LYS A 120 6.74 -11.16 2.50
N ALA A 121 6.47 -9.86 2.40
CA ALA A 121 5.85 -9.27 1.22
C ALA A 121 6.68 -9.49 -0.06
N TRP A 122 8.01 -9.41 0.03
CA TRP A 122 8.89 -9.68 -1.11
C TRP A 122 8.79 -11.14 -1.59
N VAL A 123 8.78 -12.11 -0.67
CA VAL A 123 8.63 -13.55 -1.02
C VAL A 123 7.32 -13.79 -1.77
N GLU A 124 6.21 -13.24 -1.28
CA GLU A 124 4.91 -13.35 -1.93
C GLU A 124 4.90 -12.66 -3.30
N TYR A 125 5.43 -11.45 -3.36
CA TYR A 125 5.44 -10.64 -4.57
C TYR A 125 6.25 -11.30 -5.70
N VAL A 126 7.46 -11.79 -5.43
CA VAL A 126 8.28 -12.43 -6.47
C VAL A 126 7.70 -13.75 -6.94
N ALA A 127 6.88 -14.41 -6.13
CA ALA A 127 6.18 -15.63 -6.48
C ALA A 127 4.89 -15.37 -7.28
N THR A 128 4.13 -14.34 -6.90
CA THR A 128 2.74 -14.15 -7.38
C THR A 128 2.50 -12.82 -8.09
N GLY A 129 3.36 -11.82 -7.89
CA GLY A 129 3.21 -10.44 -8.36
C GLY A 129 2.23 -9.61 -7.54
N VAL A 130 1.78 -10.12 -6.40
CA VAL A 130 0.96 -9.42 -5.40
C VAL A 130 1.53 -9.68 -4.02
N THR A 131 1.07 -8.88 -3.04
CA THR A 131 1.26 -9.17 -1.62
C THR A 131 -0.10 -9.36 -0.99
N GLU A 132 -0.21 -10.31 -0.07
CA GLU A 132 -1.44 -10.50 0.68
C GLU A 132 -1.58 -9.39 1.72
N ASP A 133 -2.80 -8.90 1.85
CA ASP A 133 -3.17 -7.94 2.89
C ASP A 133 -3.80 -8.71 4.05
N HIS A 134 -3.21 -8.57 5.22
CA HIS A 134 -3.63 -9.27 6.44
C HIS A 134 -4.06 -8.31 7.55
N THR A 135 -4.13 -7.01 7.25
CA THR A 135 -4.46 -6.00 8.25
C THR A 135 -5.71 -5.21 7.88
N PRO A 136 -6.59 -4.93 8.84
CA PRO A 136 -7.71 -4.04 8.59
C PRO A 136 -7.22 -2.65 8.18
N PRO A 137 -7.94 -1.97 7.28
CA PRO A 137 -7.56 -0.62 6.84
C PRO A 137 -7.67 0.39 7.99
N PRO A 138 -6.98 1.54 7.88
CA PRO A 138 -7.16 2.62 8.83
C PRO A 138 -8.62 3.10 8.89
N PRO A 139 -9.17 3.41 10.08
CA PRO A 139 -10.52 3.93 10.21
C PRO A 139 -10.64 5.32 9.57
N PRO A 140 -11.85 5.73 9.15
CA PRO A 140 -12.10 7.07 8.65
C PRO A 140 -11.81 8.13 9.70
N LEU A 141 -11.50 9.33 9.22
CA LEU A 141 -11.21 10.49 10.06
C LEU A 141 -12.27 11.57 9.85
N ARG A 142 -12.48 12.40 10.87
CA ARG A 142 -13.36 13.58 10.80
C ARG A 142 -14.72 13.23 10.23
N VAL A 143 -15.31 12.15 10.72
CA VAL A 143 -16.68 11.79 10.35
C VAL A 143 -17.63 12.79 10.97
N MET A 144 -18.37 13.50 10.14
CA MET A 144 -19.31 14.53 10.55
C MET A 144 -20.70 14.25 9.95
N ALA A 145 -21.73 14.49 10.73
CA ALA A 145 -23.13 14.42 10.31
C ALA A 145 -23.76 15.80 10.50
N LYS A 146 -24.35 16.36 9.46
CA LYS A 146 -25.01 17.66 9.47
C LYS A 146 -26.46 17.50 9.07
N ASP A 147 -27.35 18.09 9.87
CA ASP A 147 -28.74 18.22 9.50
C ASP A 147 -28.86 19.17 8.29
N ALA A 148 -29.41 18.67 7.20
CA ALA A 148 -29.67 19.43 5.97
C ALA A 148 -31.14 19.90 5.84
N GLY A 149 -31.95 19.66 6.87
CA GLY A 149 -33.38 19.90 6.85
C GLY A 149 -34.16 18.81 6.11
N ASN A 150 -35.50 18.88 6.21
CA ASN A 150 -36.41 17.93 5.56
C ASN A 150 -36.05 16.46 5.82
N GLU A 151 -35.78 16.11 7.08
CA GLU A 151 -35.44 14.74 7.50
C GLU A 151 -34.18 14.16 6.78
N THR A 152 -33.27 15.04 6.40
CA THR A 152 -32.08 14.65 5.63
C THR A 152 -30.83 14.92 6.45
N ILE A 153 -29.97 13.90 6.60
CA ILE A 153 -28.64 14.03 7.19
C ILE A 153 -27.57 13.86 6.11
N HIS A 154 -26.65 14.81 6.09
CA HIS A 154 -25.50 14.78 5.21
C HIS A 154 -24.24 14.40 5.98
N LEU A 155 -23.62 13.25 5.60
CA LEU A 155 -22.39 12.76 6.19
C LEU A 155 -21.20 13.11 5.31
N THR A 156 -20.10 13.47 5.94
CA THR A 156 -18.79 13.68 5.32
C THR A 156 -17.69 13.04 6.15
N TRP A 157 -16.62 12.60 5.52
CA TRP A 157 -15.45 12.06 6.20
C TRP A 157 -14.19 12.22 5.36
N ASN A 158 -13.03 11.93 5.97
CA ASN A 158 -11.74 11.76 5.30
C ASN A 158 -11.28 10.31 5.48
N ALA A 159 -10.36 9.85 4.64
CA ALA A 159 -9.75 8.54 4.76
C ALA A 159 -8.23 8.62 4.68
N HIS A 160 -7.56 7.73 5.41
CA HIS A 160 -6.18 7.39 5.14
C HIS A 160 -6.09 6.37 4.02
N ALA A 161 -4.95 6.34 3.32
CA ALA A 161 -4.64 5.26 2.41
C ALA A 161 -4.42 3.95 3.18
N ASP A 162 -4.88 2.86 2.62
CA ASP A 162 -4.41 1.53 2.95
C ASP A 162 -3.26 1.21 2.01
N PHE A 163 -2.06 0.99 2.55
CA PHE A 163 -0.86 0.78 1.75
C PHE A 163 -0.67 -0.68 1.30
N GLU A 164 -1.49 -1.60 1.79
CA GLU A 164 -1.41 -3.01 1.43
C GLU A 164 -2.30 -3.31 0.23
N SER A 165 -3.61 -3.31 0.38
CA SER A 165 -4.53 -3.61 -0.73
C SER A 165 -5.33 -2.41 -1.23
N GLY A 166 -5.21 -1.28 -0.56
CA GLY A 166 -5.91 -0.04 -0.88
C GLY A 166 -7.32 0.03 -0.32
N VAL A 167 -7.88 1.23 -0.32
CA VAL A 167 -9.25 1.45 0.11
C VAL A 167 -10.20 1.15 -1.05
N ARG A 168 -11.15 0.27 -0.82
CA ARG A 168 -12.14 -0.16 -1.80
C ARG A 168 -13.48 0.55 -1.64
N GLN A 169 -13.93 0.74 -0.39
CA GLN A 169 -15.29 1.12 -0.08
C GLN A 169 -15.39 1.66 1.35
N PHE A 170 -16.46 2.36 1.66
CA PHE A 170 -16.84 2.70 3.03
C PHE A 170 -18.19 2.08 3.38
N VAL A 171 -18.35 1.73 4.64
CA VAL A 171 -19.63 1.28 5.19
C VAL A 171 -20.16 2.40 6.08
N VAL A 172 -21.37 2.84 5.82
CA VAL A 172 -22.10 3.81 6.64
C VAL A 172 -23.05 3.05 7.54
N TYR A 173 -22.98 3.35 8.83
CA TYR A 173 -23.85 2.78 9.85
C TYR A 173 -24.81 3.83 10.39
N ARG A 174 -26.04 3.41 10.69
CA ARG A 174 -27.04 4.17 11.44
C ARG A 174 -27.53 3.32 12.61
N ASN A 175 -27.43 3.84 13.86
CA ASN A 175 -27.79 3.13 15.08
C ASN A 175 -27.16 1.72 15.17
N GLY A 176 -25.86 1.63 14.83
CA GLY A 176 -25.10 0.39 14.84
C GLY A 176 -25.41 -0.62 13.71
N LYS A 177 -26.33 -0.30 12.79
CA LYS A 177 -26.69 -1.16 11.66
C LYS A 177 -26.13 -0.60 10.36
N GLU A 178 -25.63 -1.48 9.49
CA GLU A 178 -25.21 -1.09 8.14
C GLU A 178 -26.38 -0.47 7.37
N LEU A 179 -26.20 0.76 6.92
CA LEU A 179 -27.18 1.52 6.15
C LEU A 179 -26.84 1.53 4.67
N ALA A 180 -25.58 1.76 4.33
CA ALA A 180 -25.14 1.87 2.96
C ALA A 180 -23.65 1.55 2.80
N ARG A 181 -23.26 1.26 1.57
CA ARG A 181 -21.87 1.18 1.14
C ARG A 181 -21.56 2.25 0.08
N VAL A 182 -20.43 2.92 0.22
CA VAL A 182 -20.01 4.02 -0.66
C VAL A 182 -18.62 3.75 -1.24
N PRO A 183 -18.49 3.60 -2.58
CA PRO A 183 -19.57 3.49 -3.55
C PRO A 183 -20.33 2.18 -3.40
N GLU A 184 -21.60 2.12 -3.79
CA GLU A 184 -22.42 0.89 -3.73
C GLU A 184 -21.77 -0.26 -4.49
N LYS A 185 -21.24 0.03 -5.67
CA LYS A 185 -20.45 -0.91 -6.48
C LYS A 185 -19.05 -0.35 -6.67
N PRO A 186 -18.05 -0.88 -5.95
CA PRO A 186 -16.68 -0.42 -6.11
C PRO A 186 -16.22 -0.63 -7.54
N LYS A 187 -15.75 0.44 -8.16
CA LYS A 187 -15.08 0.39 -9.45
C LYS A 187 -13.59 0.35 -9.16
N GLY A 188 -12.99 -0.77 -9.35
CA GLY A 188 -11.55 -0.90 -9.19
C GLY A 188 -11.12 -2.31 -9.52
N ARG A 189 -10.05 -2.41 -10.24
CA ARG A 189 -9.39 -3.66 -10.53
C ARG A 189 -8.36 -3.85 -9.41
N PHE A 190 -8.41 -4.93 -8.66
CA PHE A 190 -7.35 -5.29 -7.71
C PHE A 190 -7.22 -4.48 -6.42
N GLY A 191 -8.29 -4.03 -5.82
CA GLY A 191 -8.25 -3.41 -4.49
C GLY A 191 -7.26 -2.27 -4.34
N ARG A 192 -7.05 -1.47 -5.37
CA ARG A 192 -6.10 -0.36 -5.37
C ARG A 192 -6.52 0.74 -4.42
N PRO A 193 -5.57 1.53 -3.92
CA PRO A 193 -5.89 2.79 -3.29
C PRO A 193 -6.86 3.59 -4.17
N LEU A 194 -7.87 4.20 -3.56
CA LEU A 194 -8.93 4.93 -4.28
C LEU A 194 -8.40 6.01 -5.21
N PHE A 195 -7.20 6.49 -4.99
CA PHE A 195 -6.59 7.63 -5.66
C PHE A 195 -5.45 7.26 -6.61
N GLN A 196 -5.28 5.98 -6.93
CA GLN A 196 -4.28 5.55 -7.93
C GLN A 196 -4.93 4.79 -9.07
N SER A 197 -4.60 5.18 -10.30
CA SER A 197 -4.97 4.44 -11.49
C SER A 197 -3.81 3.57 -12.00
N MET A 198 -4.10 2.69 -12.97
CA MET A 198 -3.10 1.84 -13.63
C MET A 198 -2.32 2.57 -14.73
N SER A 199 -2.41 3.88 -14.85
CA SER A 199 -1.67 4.59 -15.89
C SER A 199 -0.19 4.74 -15.51
N TYR A 200 0.64 5.01 -16.51
CA TYR A 200 2.04 5.42 -16.30
C TYR A 200 2.17 6.76 -15.57
N HIS A 201 1.05 7.42 -15.32
CA HIS A 201 0.96 8.68 -14.61
C HIS A 201 0.47 8.39 -13.20
N ASP A 202 1.19 8.87 -12.21
CA ASP A 202 0.78 8.82 -10.80
C ASP A 202 -0.44 9.73 -10.51
N THR A 203 -0.98 10.34 -11.55
CA THR A 203 -2.19 11.17 -11.46
C THR A 203 -3.42 10.27 -11.49
N PRO A 204 -4.32 10.37 -10.53
CA PRO A 204 -5.57 9.63 -10.54
C PRO A 204 -6.39 9.96 -11.80
N GLU A 205 -6.78 8.97 -12.58
CA GLU A 205 -7.69 9.16 -13.74
C GLU A 205 -9.09 9.61 -13.32
N LYS A 206 -9.43 9.29 -12.08
CA LYS A 206 -10.72 9.65 -11.48
C LYS A 206 -10.49 10.31 -10.15
N PRO A 207 -11.27 11.36 -9.82
CA PRO A 207 -11.23 11.92 -8.49
C PRO A 207 -11.54 10.83 -7.45
N LEU A 208 -11.09 11.06 -6.23
CA LEU A 208 -11.46 10.25 -5.08
C LEU A 208 -12.97 9.97 -5.08
N PRO A 209 -13.41 8.77 -4.69
CA PRO A 209 -14.81 8.54 -4.39
C PRO A 209 -15.31 9.65 -3.48
N LYS A 210 -16.53 10.07 -3.69
CA LYS A 210 -17.13 11.05 -2.80
C LYS A 210 -17.18 10.45 -1.40
N MET A 211 -16.37 10.98 -0.49
CA MET A 211 -16.41 10.63 0.92
C MET A 211 -17.55 11.37 1.61
N THR A 212 -18.73 11.14 1.06
CA THR A 212 -19.99 11.74 1.52
C THR A 212 -21.12 10.75 1.31
N PHE A 213 -22.12 10.82 2.17
CA PHE A 213 -23.36 10.09 2.04
C PHE A 213 -24.52 10.97 2.49
N THR A 214 -25.68 10.80 1.89
CA THR A 214 -26.90 11.53 2.27
C THR A 214 -27.97 10.51 2.64
N ASP A 215 -28.34 10.50 3.91
CA ASP A 215 -29.48 9.75 4.42
C ASP A 215 -30.73 10.60 4.28
N LYS A 216 -31.74 10.04 3.63
CA LYS A 216 -33.04 10.70 3.36
C LYS A 216 -34.20 10.03 4.07
N ASP A 217 -33.94 8.92 4.74
CA ASP A 217 -35.00 8.10 5.31
C ASP A 217 -35.08 8.35 6.83
N ASP A 218 -36.00 9.23 7.24
CA ASP A 218 -36.37 9.45 8.66
C ASP A 218 -35.17 9.74 9.58
N ALA A 219 -34.20 10.47 9.03
CA ALA A 219 -32.89 10.70 9.66
C ALA A 219 -32.92 11.72 10.81
N SER A 220 -34.04 12.39 11.04
CA SER A 220 -34.16 13.53 11.97
C SER A 220 -34.58 13.17 13.40
N SER A 221 -34.72 11.88 13.73
CA SER A 221 -35.07 11.52 15.11
C SER A 221 -33.94 11.87 16.07
N GLU A 222 -34.25 12.63 17.13
CA GLU A 222 -33.32 12.89 18.25
C GLU A 222 -32.72 11.55 18.72
N GLY A 223 -31.37 11.48 18.74
CA GLY A 223 -30.65 10.29 19.21
C GLY A 223 -30.21 9.34 18.09
N THR A 224 -30.28 9.73 16.80
CA THR A 224 -29.72 8.90 15.72
C THR A 224 -28.20 9.01 15.69
N ASP A 225 -27.53 7.86 15.86
CA ASP A 225 -26.07 7.76 15.79
C ASP A 225 -25.63 7.30 14.40
N TYR A 226 -24.57 7.94 13.90
CA TYR A 226 -23.92 7.56 12.66
C TYR A 226 -22.47 7.17 12.91
N ALA A 227 -21.97 6.22 12.13
CA ALA A 227 -20.56 5.87 12.07
C ALA A 227 -20.17 5.46 10.66
N VAL A 228 -18.89 5.54 10.35
CA VAL A 228 -18.34 5.11 9.05
C VAL A 228 -17.13 4.21 9.30
N ALA A 229 -17.01 3.14 8.52
CA ALA A 229 -15.83 2.28 8.49
C ALA A 229 -15.24 2.23 7.08
N THR A 230 -13.93 1.99 7.00
CA THR A 230 -13.21 1.75 5.75
C THR A 230 -13.22 0.26 5.41
N VAL A 231 -13.32 -0.08 4.14
CA VAL A 231 -13.15 -1.45 3.61
C VAL A 231 -11.97 -1.46 2.66
N ASN A 232 -11.02 -2.37 2.86
CA ASN A 232 -9.86 -2.52 1.99
C ASN A 232 -10.13 -3.39 0.75
N GLY A 233 -9.08 -3.59 -0.06
CA GLY A 233 -9.14 -4.36 -1.31
C GLY A 233 -9.49 -5.83 -1.14
N VAL A 234 -9.13 -6.44 -0.03
CA VAL A 234 -9.42 -7.85 0.28
C VAL A 234 -10.75 -8.03 1.02
N GLY A 235 -11.36 -6.95 1.50
CA GLY A 235 -12.68 -6.96 2.13
C GLY A 235 -12.68 -6.82 3.65
N ASP A 236 -11.51 -6.62 4.27
CA ASP A 236 -11.42 -6.34 5.69
C ASP A 236 -11.99 -4.96 6.02
N ILE A 237 -12.57 -4.84 7.20
CA ILE A 237 -13.29 -3.65 7.64
C ILE A 237 -12.61 -3.08 8.88
N SER A 238 -12.35 -1.77 8.86
CA SER A 238 -11.82 -1.06 10.02
C SER A 238 -12.82 -1.00 11.18
N THR A 239 -12.34 -0.60 12.36
CA THR A 239 -13.24 -0.14 13.40
C THR A 239 -14.03 1.07 12.89
N PRO A 240 -15.36 1.15 13.13
CA PRO A 240 -16.15 2.31 12.75
C PRO A 240 -15.74 3.55 13.55
N THR A 241 -15.69 4.70 12.88
CA THR A 241 -15.53 6.01 13.53
C THR A 241 -16.91 6.65 13.68
N ALA A 242 -17.26 7.00 14.92
CA ALA A 242 -18.51 7.70 15.20
C ALA A 242 -18.53 9.10 14.60
N ALA A 243 -19.68 9.52 14.09
CA ALA A 243 -19.86 10.85 13.54
C ALA A 243 -20.06 11.89 14.64
N VAL A 244 -19.44 13.06 14.48
CA VAL A 244 -19.75 14.26 15.25
C VAL A 244 -20.97 14.93 14.61
N ILE A 245 -22.04 15.08 15.39
CA ILE A 245 -23.27 15.72 14.93
C ILE A 245 -23.09 17.24 14.98
N LEU A 246 -23.24 17.88 13.84
CA LEU A 246 -23.27 19.33 13.72
C LEU A 246 -24.73 19.82 13.69
N LYS A 247 -25.06 20.63 14.67
CA LYS A 247 -26.37 21.29 14.73
C LYS A 247 -26.44 22.47 13.77
#